data_3d0fc3fcf74d249b30c9902dcffd54fb
#
_entry.id   3d0fc3fcf74d249b30c9902dcffd54fb
#
_cell.length_a   1.000
_cell.length_b   1.000
_cell.length_c   1.000
_cell.angle_alpha   90.00
_cell.angle_beta   90.00
_cell.angle_gamma   90.00
#
_symmetry.space_group_name_H-M   'P 1'
#
loop_
_entity.id
_entity.type
_entity.pdbx_description
1 polymer ?
#
loop_
_entity_poly.entity_id
_entity_poly.type
_entity_poly.pdbx_seq_one_letter_code
_entity_poly.pdbx_strand_id
1 'polypeptide(L)'
;MLRGWTSVILALIVTATYVTSLPGSYAIQRRASKCNGYQDLCNRKYSNVTHIGAHDSYAVGKLGSLGSNQEANVTVQLEDGIRLLQIQTHASSGHQDSNPSGLSLCHTSCTLKNGGTLESYLRQVKQFLDKNKNEVVTLIITNPDDKPVSNFAKAFEDTGLNSMAYRANSNSISKNDWPTLQDLISQNQRVVAFLDYKADVNQAKYILPEFQNIWENPYDQTSSNFNCTPDRYIHGTQNKMYLINHFKNSKVISNKISSPDTDHIKDTNSVSSILKDANHCARQQNAYPTFVLVDYYSQGNGSVFKALAKLNGVTYEDKELNANQTQDGDAAVGPLHVSLPILLGAMMGVTTAILI
;
A
#
# COMPACT_ATOMS: atom_id res chain seq x y z
N MET A 1 -58.74 -6.67 -87.45
CA MET A 1 -57.97 -7.58 -86.57
C MET A 1 -56.87 -6.79 -85.91
N LEU A 2 -57.09 -6.33 -84.71
CA LEU A 2 -56.11 -5.54 -83.98
C LEU A 2 -55.71 -6.30 -82.72
N ARG A 3 -54.44 -6.71 -82.64
CA ARG A 3 -53.83 -7.32 -81.44
C ARG A 3 -53.22 -6.30 -80.60
N GLY A 4 -53.76 -6.08 -79.38
CA GLY A 4 -53.20 -5.22 -78.35
C GLY A 4 -52.03 -5.90 -77.62
N TRP A 5 -50.99 -5.20 -77.47
CA TRP A 5 -49.87 -5.62 -76.60
C TRP A 5 -49.99 -4.90 -75.26
N THR A 6 -50.17 -5.60 -74.20
CA THR A 6 -50.14 -5.10 -72.81
C THR A 6 -48.71 -5.22 -72.28
N SER A 7 -48.06 -4.08 -72.09
CA SER A 7 -46.76 -3.99 -71.44
C SER A 7 -46.94 -4.06 -69.92
N VAL A 8 -46.38 -5.07 -69.28
CA VAL A 8 -46.32 -5.17 -67.80
C VAL A 8 -45.07 -4.47 -67.34
N ILE A 9 -45.22 -3.35 -66.65
CA ILE A 9 -44.11 -2.63 -65.97
C ILE A 9 -43.91 -3.25 -64.58
N LEU A 10 -42.79 -3.94 -64.42
CA LEU A 10 -42.35 -4.48 -63.14
C LEU A 10 -41.66 -3.40 -62.33
N ALA A 11 -42.32 -2.84 -61.30
CA ALA A 11 -41.74 -1.88 -60.40
C ALA A 11 -40.91 -2.61 -59.34
N LEU A 12 -39.57 -2.46 -59.40
CA LEU A 12 -38.66 -2.91 -58.36
C LEU A 12 -38.72 -1.92 -57.20
N ILE A 13 -39.34 -2.30 -56.08
CA ILE A 13 -39.28 -1.57 -54.82
C ILE A 13 -37.97 -1.93 -54.12
N VAL A 14 -36.98 -1.00 -54.16
CA VAL A 14 -35.77 -1.11 -53.36
C VAL A 14 -36.07 -0.57 -51.94
N THR A 15 -36.28 -1.49 -50.99
CA THR A 15 -36.37 -1.08 -49.59
C THR A 15 -34.97 -0.84 -49.03
N ALA A 16 -34.59 0.45 -48.86
CA ALA A 16 -33.39 0.87 -48.16
C ALA A 16 -33.63 0.62 -46.66
N THR A 17 -33.00 -0.40 -46.09
CA THR A 17 -32.94 -0.59 -44.63
C THR A 17 -31.94 0.40 -44.04
N TYR A 18 -32.46 1.43 -43.42
CA TYR A 18 -31.62 2.30 -42.57
C TYR A 18 -31.23 1.53 -41.34
N VAL A 19 -29.97 1.10 -41.25
CA VAL A 19 -29.37 0.63 -39.99
C VAL A 19 -29.12 1.87 -39.16
N THR A 20 -30.02 2.20 -38.25
CA THR A 20 -29.77 3.18 -37.20
C THR A 20 -28.79 2.53 -36.24
N SER A 21 -27.51 2.93 -36.30
CA SER A 21 -26.54 2.65 -35.25
C SER A 21 -27.03 3.31 -33.97
N LEU A 22 -27.51 2.51 -33.02
CA LEU A 22 -27.80 2.98 -31.67
C LEU A 22 -26.52 3.63 -31.11
N PRO A 23 -26.60 4.85 -30.52
CA PRO A 23 -25.46 5.42 -29.86
C PRO A 23 -24.97 4.42 -28.81
N GLY A 24 -23.67 4.09 -28.89
CA GLY A 24 -23.05 3.15 -27.94
C GLY A 24 -23.46 3.55 -26.51
N SER A 25 -23.90 2.58 -25.73
CA SER A 25 -24.19 2.77 -24.32
C SER A 25 -22.94 3.28 -23.65
N TYR A 26 -22.85 4.58 -23.42
CA TYR A 26 -21.88 5.14 -22.52
C TYR A 26 -22.18 4.51 -21.15
N ALA A 27 -21.31 3.62 -20.72
CA ALA A 27 -21.39 3.08 -19.37
C ALA A 27 -21.32 4.28 -18.43
N ILE A 28 -22.44 4.61 -17.78
CA ILE A 28 -22.45 5.65 -16.75
C ILE A 28 -21.52 5.15 -15.65
N GLN A 29 -20.33 5.72 -15.63
CA GLN A 29 -19.33 5.39 -14.64
C GLN A 29 -19.89 5.83 -13.29
N ARG A 30 -20.32 4.88 -12.46
CA ARG A 30 -20.88 5.17 -11.15
C ARG A 30 -19.85 5.90 -10.32
N ARG A 31 -20.19 7.12 -9.91
CA ARG A 31 -19.37 7.90 -8.99
C ARG A 31 -19.29 7.16 -7.66
N ALA A 32 -18.08 7.05 -7.08
CA ALA A 32 -17.90 6.47 -5.76
C ALA A 32 -18.67 7.30 -4.72
N SER A 33 -19.36 6.63 -3.80
CA SER A 33 -20.07 7.31 -2.71
C SER A 33 -19.12 7.79 -1.62
N LYS A 34 -18.01 7.08 -1.42
CA LYS A 34 -16.93 7.42 -0.49
C LYS A 34 -15.60 7.09 -1.19
N CYS A 35 -14.55 7.84 -0.90
CA CYS A 35 -13.19 7.62 -1.38
C CYS A 35 -12.27 7.61 -0.15
N ASN A 36 -11.51 6.54 0.03
CA ASN A 36 -10.74 6.30 1.26
C ASN A 36 -11.60 6.53 2.53
N GLY A 37 -12.82 5.99 2.52
CA GLY A 37 -13.76 6.03 3.63
C GLY A 37 -14.67 7.28 3.72
N TYR A 38 -14.38 8.38 3.00
CA TYR A 38 -15.09 9.65 3.15
C TYR A 38 -15.59 10.22 1.82
N GLN A 39 -16.83 10.70 1.80
CA GLN A 39 -17.42 11.33 0.61
C GLN A 39 -16.70 12.62 0.23
N ASP A 40 -16.32 13.43 1.21
CA ASP A 40 -15.70 14.75 1.02
C ASP A 40 -14.29 14.66 0.39
N LEU A 41 -13.67 13.49 0.43
CA LEU A 41 -12.35 13.27 -0.18
C LEU A 41 -12.43 12.98 -1.68
N CYS A 42 -13.59 12.56 -2.19
CA CYS A 42 -13.71 12.13 -3.59
C CYS A 42 -13.31 13.21 -4.59
N ASN A 43 -13.69 14.46 -4.34
CA ASN A 43 -13.38 15.59 -5.24
C ASN A 43 -12.05 16.29 -4.94
N ARG A 44 -11.29 15.81 -3.94
CA ARG A 44 -9.99 16.38 -3.64
C ARG A 44 -8.92 15.73 -4.50
N LYS A 45 -7.95 16.53 -4.92
CA LYS A 45 -6.75 16.00 -5.57
C LYS A 45 -6.02 15.07 -4.62
N TYR A 46 -5.47 13.99 -5.13
CA TYR A 46 -4.67 13.03 -4.35
C TYR A 46 -3.60 13.74 -3.51
N SER A 47 -2.93 14.72 -4.08
CA SER A 47 -1.91 15.54 -3.42
C SER A 47 -2.43 16.47 -2.31
N ASN A 48 -3.75 16.68 -2.23
CA ASN A 48 -4.43 17.53 -1.24
C ASN A 48 -5.28 16.73 -0.26
N VAL A 49 -4.93 15.47 -0.07
CA VAL A 49 -5.44 14.57 0.96
C VAL A 49 -4.28 14.12 1.81
N THR A 50 -4.41 14.21 3.13
CA THR A 50 -3.44 13.61 4.05
C THR A 50 -3.73 12.12 4.16
N HIS A 51 -2.70 11.29 4.07
CA HIS A 51 -2.76 9.84 4.25
C HIS A 51 -1.92 9.42 5.46
N ILE A 52 -2.48 8.64 6.37
CA ILE A 52 -1.71 7.96 7.42
C ILE A 52 -1.06 6.72 6.82
N GLY A 53 0.21 6.54 7.13
CA GLY A 53 1.04 5.45 6.64
C GLY A 53 1.67 4.62 7.73
N ALA A 54 1.83 3.33 7.46
CA ALA A 54 2.59 2.43 8.29
C ALA A 54 4.05 2.41 7.82
N HIS A 55 4.96 2.86 8.70
CA HIS A 55 6.40 2.75 8.48
C HIS A 55 6.81 1.29 8.56
N ASP A 56 7.68 0.85 7.66
CA ASP A 56 8.09 -0.55 7.51
C ASP A 56 6.92 -1.53 7.68
N SER A 57 5.86 -1.28 6.94
CA SER A 57 4.54 -1.93 7.02
C SER A 57 4.60 -3.47 7.06
N TYR A 58 5.61 -4.07 6.44
CA TYR A 58 5.86 -5.52 6.43
C TYR A 58 6.55 -6.03 7.70
N ALA A 59 7.19 -5.14 8.48
CA ALA A 59 8.00 -5.50 9.64
C ALA A 59 7.11 -5.75 10.87
N VAL A 60 6.31 -6.82 10.79
CA VAL A 60 5.29 -7.17 11.77
C VAL A 60 5.88 -7.99 12.93
N GLY A 61 5.54 -7.64 14.16
CA GLY A 61 5.93 -8.36 15.36
C GLY A 61 5.31 -7.77 16.62
N LYS A 62 5.53 -8.42 17.75
CA LYS A 62 5.07 -7.87 19.03
C LYS A 62 5.71 -6.52 19.31
N LEU A 63 4.99 -5.66 19.99
CA LEU A 63 5.50 -4.35 20.41
C LEU A 63 6.87 -4.48 21.08
N GLY A 64 7.86 -3.73 20.58
CA GLY A 64 9.24 -3.76 21.07
C GLY A 64 10.10 -4.92 20.59
N SER A 65 9.59 -5.80 19.73
CA SER A 65 10.41 -6.86 19.12
C SER A 65 11.42 -6.24 18.15
N LEU A 66 12.66 -6.72 18.19
CA LEU A 66 13.73 -6.22 17.36
C LEU A 66 13.37 -6.30 15.86
N GLY A 67 13.57 -5.21 15.14
CA GLY A 67 13.27 -5.10 13.71
C GLY A 67 11.77 -5.10 13.39
N SER A 68 10.88 -4.83 14.35
CA SER A 68 9.45 -4.71 14.12
C SER A 68 8.99 -3.26 14.28
N ASN A 69 8.13 -2.82 13.36
CA ASN A 69 7.55 -1.48 13.33
C ASN A 69 6.02 -1.49 13.39
N GLN A 70 5.39 -2.63 13.21
CA GLN A 70 3.93 -2.80 13.24
C GLN A 70 3.55 -4.08 14.00
N GLU A 71 2.34 -4.10 14.59
CA GLU A 71 1.80 -5.30 15.26
C GLU A 71 0.89 -6.11 14.32
N ALA A 72 0.29 -5.48 13.33
CA ALA A 72 -0.65 -6.10 12.41
C ALA A 72 -0.07 -6.25 11.00
N ASN A 73 -0.47 -7.30 10.29
CA ASN A 73 -0.08 -7.52 8.90
C ASN A 73 -0.75 -6.50 7.94
N VAL A 74 -0.27 -6.44 6.70
CA VAL A 74 -0.71 -5.45 5.71
C VAL A 74 -2.22 -5.49 5.43
N THR A 75 -2.85 -6.67 5.44
CA THR A 75 -4.29 -6.80 5.22
C THR A 75 -5.06 -6.09 6.34
N VAL A 76 -4.71 -6.34 7.59
CA VAL A 76 -5.31 -5.72 8.77
C VAL A 76 -5.04 -4.20 8.79
N GLN A 77 -3.82 -3.76 8.47
CA GLN A 77 -3.48 -2.34 8.34
C GLN A 77 -4.41 -1.62 7.37
N LEU A 78 -4.65 -2.21 6.19
CA LEU A 78 -5.53 -1.66 5.16
C LEU A 78 -7.00 -1.66 5.59
N GLU A 79 -7.47 -2.73 6.24
CA GLU A 79 -8.84 -2.84 6.79
C GLU A 79 -9.10 -1.81 7.90
N ASP A 80 -8.09 -1.51 8.71
CA ASP A 80 -8.15 -0.48 9.74
C ASP A 80 -8.16 0.95 9.19
N GLY A 81 -7.65 1.18 7.98
CA GLY A 81 -7.68 2.48 7.32
C GLY A 81 -6.33 3.06 6.93
N ILE A 82 -5.24 2.33 7.07
CA ILE A 82 -3.93 2.73 6.52
C ILE A 82 -4.04 2.80 4.99
N ARG A 83 -3.57 3.91 4.40
CA ARG A 83 -3.60 4.14 2.95
C ARG A 83 -2.24 4.54 2.37
N LEU A 84 -1.22 4.55 3.19
CA LEU A 84 0.19 4.64 2.79
C LEU A 84 0.93 3.46 3.42
N LEU A 85 1.63 2.70 2.61
CA LEU A 85 2.44 1.57 3.02
C LEU A 85 3.89 1.86 2.59
N GLN A 86 4.74 2.13 3.56
CA GLN A 86 6.17 2.25 3.29
C GLN A 86 6.82 0.89 3.54
N ILE A 87 7.69 0.47 2.62
CA ILE A 87 8.36 -0.83 2.67
C ILE A 87 9.82 -0.71 2.23
N GLN A 88 10.69 -1.52 2.84
CA GLN A 88 12.09 -1.61 2.46
C GLN A 88 12.36 -2.93 1.75
N THR A 89 13.02 -2.86 0.59
CA THR A 89 13.34 -4.04 -0.23
C THR A 89 14.84 -4.29 -0.26
N HIS A 90 15.20 -5.57 -0.27
CA HIS A 90 16.57 -6.02 -0.49
C HIS A 90 16.61 -7.13 -1.53
N ALA A 91 17.77 -7.30 -2.15
CA ALA A 91 18.03 -8.44 -3.02
C ALA A 91 17.89 -9.74 -2.24
N SER A 92 17.12 -10.68 -2.76
CA SER A 92 17.01 -12.02 -2.18
C SER A 92 18.30 -12.81 -2.40
N SER A 93 18.76 -13.49 -1.38
CA SER A 93 19.81 -14.51 -1.53
C SER A 93 19.19 -15.81 -2.07
N GLY A 94 19.31 -16.03 -3.37
CA GLY A 94 18.88 -17.25 -4.05
C GLY A 94 17.71 -17.08 -5.02
N HIS A 95 17.76 -17.83 -6.12
CA HIS A 95 16.66 -17.95 -7.07
C HIS A 95 15.64 -18.93 -6.48
N GLN A 96 14.46 -18.44 -6.16
CA GLN A 96 13.30 -19.28 -5.84
C GLN A 96 12.19 -18.96 -6.83
N ASP A 97 11.52 -19.98 -7.34
CA ASP A 97 10.38 -19.83 -8.27
C ASP A 97 9.27 -18.93 -7.70
N SER A 98 9.21 -18.79 -6.37
CA SER A 98 8.28 -17.93 -5.65
C SER A 98 8.69 -16.46 -5.58
N ASN A 99 9.91 -16.10 -6.03
CA ASN A 99 10.47 -14.74 -6.01
C ASN A 99 11.07 -14.34 -7.36
N PRO A 100 10.25 -14.18 -8.40
CA PRO A 100 10.72 -13.90 -9.76
C PRO A 100 11.37 -12.52 -9.92
N SER A 101 11.02 -11.55 -9.07
CA SER A 101 11.66 -10.21 -9.06
C SER A 101 13.04 -10.22 -8.42
N GLY A 102 13.34 -11.23 -7.59
CA GLY A 102 14.54 -11.29 -6.78
C GLY A 102 14.55 -10.29 -5.62
N LEU A 103 13.36 -9.80 -5.18
CA LEU A 103 13.22 -8.81 -4.11
C LEU A 103 12.49 -9.40 -2.90
N SER A 104 13.09 -9.21 -1.72
CA SER A 104 12.48 -9.53 -0.41
C SER A 104 12.30 -8.27 0.42
N LEU A 105 11.32 -8.28 1.30
CA LEU A 105 11.08 -7.21 2.26
C LEU A 105 11.89 -7.47 3.51
N CYS A 106 12.88 -6.63 3.77
CA CYS A 106 13.82 -6.84 4.87
C CYS A 106 14.13 -5.53 5.58
N HIS A 107 14.07 -5.54 6.92
CA HIS A 107 14.46 -4.39 7.72
C HIS A 107 15.97 -4.40 7.94
N THR A 108 16.67 -3.45 7.34
CA THR A 108 18.15 -3.32 7.33
C THR A 108 18.85 -4.52 6.71
N SER A 109 18.44 -5.73 7.04
CA SER A 109 18.91 -6.99 6.44
C SER A 109 17.90 -8.10 6.61
N CYS A 110 17.89 -9.06 5.68
CA CYS A 110 16.99 -10.21 5.74
C CYS A 110 17.27 -11.16 6.92
N THR A 111 18.43 -11.04 7.56
CA THR A 111 18.78 -11.79 8.79
C THR A 111 18.10 -11.16 10.01
N LEU A 112 18.00 -9.82 10.05
CA LEU A 112 17.37 -9.13 11.18
C LEU A 112 15.84 -9.30 11.16
N LYS A 113 15.23 -9.02 10.03
CA LYS A 113 13.79 -9.19 9.83
C LYS A 113 13.51 -9.46 8.36
N ASN A 114 12.79 -10.54 8.09
CA ASN A 114 12.35 -10.91 6.76
C ASN A 114 10.82 -10.96 6.72
N GLY A 115 10.21 -10.10 5.93
CA GLY A 115 8.76 -10.00 5.71
C GLY A 115 8.25 -10.78 4.49
N GLY A 116 9.11 -11.60 3.87
CA GLY A 116 8.77 -12.38 2.68
C GLY A 116 9.11 -11.68 1.37
N THR A 117 8.60 -12.19 0.27
CA THR A 117 8.84 -11.64 -1.08
C THR A 117 7.99 -10.40 -1.35
N LEU A 118 8.49 -9.50 -2.21
CA LEU A 118 7.71 -8.34 -2.65
C LEU A 118 6.39 -8.80 -3.29
N GLU A 119 6.40 -9.86 -4.09
CA GLU A 119 5.20 -10.39 -4.72
C GLU A 119 4.15 -10.86 -3.69
N SER A 120 4.56 -11.53 -2.63
CA SER A 120 3.62 -12.00 -1.60
C SER A 120 2.91 -10.84 -0.91
N TYR A 121 3.63 -9.76 -0.68
CA TYR A 121 3.11 -8.53 -0.11
C TYR A 121 2.15 -7.82 -1.08
N LEU A 122 2.56 -7.62 -2.33
CA LEU A 122 1.73 -6.96 -3.35
C LEU A 122 0.44 -7.72 -3.65
N ARG A 123 0.44 -9.07 -3.56
CA ARG A 123 -0.79 -9.87 -3.67
C ARG A 123 -1.81 -9.53 -2.58
N GLN A 124 -1.37 -9.29 -1.34
CA GLN A 124 -2.26 -8.91 -0.25
C GLN A 124 -2.87 -7.51 -0.50
N VAL A 125 -2.06 -6.55 -0.96
CA VAL A 125 -2.54 -5.21 -1.36
C VAL A 125 -3.58 -5.34 -2.49
N LYS A 126 -3.29 -6.17 -3.51
CA LYS A 126 -4.23 -6.41 -4.60
C LYS A 126 -5.54 -7.03 -4.12
N GLN A 127 -5.47 -8.05 -3.27
CA GLN A 127 -6.66 -8.70 -2.71
C GLN A 127 -7.54 -7.72 -1.92
N PHE A 128 -6.94 -6.82 -1.15
CA PHE A 128 -7.67 -5.75 -0.48
C PHE A 128 -8.37 -4.83 -1.50
N LEU A 129 -7.66 -4.35 -2.51
CA LEU A 129 -8.23 -3.47 -3.54
C LEU A 129 -9.28 -4.16 -4.40
N ASP A 130 -9.17 -5.46 -4.62
CA ASP A 130 -10.20 -6.23 -5.34
C ASP A 130 -11.53 -6.26 -4.59
N LYS A 131 -11.49 -6.29 -3.26
CA LYS A 131 -12.67 -6.25 -2.40
C LYS A 131 -13.18 -4.82 -2.17
N ASN A 132 -12.26 -3.84 -2.12
CA ASN A 132 -12.54 -2.46 -1.74
C ASN A 132 -12.34 -1.51 -2.93
N LYS A 133 -13.40 -1.36 -3.76
CA LYS A 133 -13.32 -0.67 -5.06
C LYS A 133 -13.16 0.85 -4.97
N ASN A 134 -13.43 1.45 -3.82
CA ASN A 134 -13.39 2.90 -3.61
C ASN A 134 -12.14 3.37 -2.83
N GLU A 135 -11.13 2.52 -2.76
CA GLU A 135 -9.92 2.80 -2.00
C GLU A 135 -8.74 3.04 -2.94
N VAL A 136 -7.91 4.03 -2.58
CA VAL A 136 -6.64 4.36 -3.21
C VAL A 136 -5.54 4.13 -2.19
N VAL A 137 -4.53 3.33 -2.55
CA VAL A 137 -3.40 2.97 -1.68
C VAL A 137 -2.11 3.51 -2.28
N THR A 138 -1.29 4.10 -1.45
CA THR A 138 0.06 4.55 -1.80
C THR A 138 1.08 3.52 -1.35
N LEU A 139 2.06 3.23 -2.19
CA LEU A 139 3.25 2.46 -1.86
C LEU A 139 4.48 3.38 -1.96
N ILE A 140 5.27 3.46 -0.90
CA ILE A 140 6.63 4.03 -0.92
C ILE A 140 7.59 2.88 -0.71
N ILE A 141 8.45 2.65 -1.70
CA ILE A 141 9.35 1.50 -1.75
C ILE A 141 10.78 2.00 -1.69
N THR A 142 11.56 1.56 -0.71
CA THR A 142 12.98 1.87 -0.65
C THR A 142 13.79 0.78 -1.33
N ASN A 143 14.84 1.20 -2.05
CA ASN A 143 15.72 0.39 -2.90
C ASN A 143 17.20 0.60 -2.53
N PRO A 144 17.62 0.23 -1.30
CA PRO A 144 19.00 0.45 -0.85
C PRO A 144 20.05 -0.34 -1.65
N ASP A 145 19.64 -1.38 -2.35
CA ASP A 145 20.53 -2.23 -3.17
C ASP A 145 20.64 -1.77 -4.63
N ASP A 146 20.10 -0.58 -4.95
CA ASP A 146 20.17 0.03 -6.30
C ASP A 146 19.67 -0.90 -7.44
N LYS A 147 18.67 -1.74 -7.17
CA LYS A 147 18.10 -2.64 -8.18
C LYS A 147 17.41 -1.86 -9.29
N PRO A 148 17.49 -2.31 -10.54
CA PRO A 148 16.79 -1.64 -11.63
C PRO A 148 15.27 -1.70 -11.45
N VAL A 149 14.56 -0.68 -11.92
CA VAL A 149 13.09 -0.58 -11.81
C VAL A 149 12.37 -1.79 -12.43
N SER A 150 13.00 -2.49 -13.39
CA SER A 150 12.47 -3.70 -14.00
C SER A 150 12.20 -4.84 -13.01
N ASN A 151 12.98 -4.96 -11.93
CA ASN A 151 12.72 -5.94 -10.88
C ASN A 151 11.39 -5.63 -10.16
N PHE A 152 11.16 -4.37 -9.82
CA PHE A 152 9.93 -3.90 -9.21
C PHE A 152 8.75 -4.05 -10.17
N ALA A 153 8.92 -3.63 -11.43
CA ALA A 153 7.91 -3.78 -12.47
C ALA A 153 7.47 -5.24 -12.61
N LYS A 154 8.42 -6.17 -12.60
CA LYS A 154 8.13 -7.62 -12.67
C LYS A 154 7.26 -8.06 -11.50
N ALA A 155 7.55 -7.64 -10.26
CA ALA A 155 6.71 -7.97 -9.10
C ALA A 155 5.27 -7.43 -9.23
N PHE A 156 5.12 -6.21 -9.74
CA PHE A 156 3.80 -5.62 -10.02
C PHE A 156 3.05 -6.39 -11.12
N GLU A 157 3.73 -6.84 -12.17
CA GLU A 157 3.16 -7.60 -13.27
C GLU A 157 2.75 -9.01 -12.85
N ASP A 158 3.63 -9.73 -12.16
CA ASP A 158 3.38 -11.10 -11.67
C ASP A 158 2.23 -11.17 -10.66
N THR A 159 1.93 -10.07 -9.99
CA THR A 159 0.79 -9.95 -9.07
C THR A 159 -0.46 -9.37 -9.72
N GLY A 160 -0.34 -8.81 -10.92
CA GLY A 160 -1.41 -8.09 -11.63
C GLY A 160 -1.74 -6.74 -11.02
N LEU A 161 -0.93 -6.23 -10.06
CA LEU A 161 -1.15 -4.94 -9.41
C LEU A 161 -0.88 -3.78 -10.36
N ASN A 162 -0.03 -3.97 -11.38
CA ASN A 162 0.24 -3.01 -12.44
C ASN A 162 -1.02 -2.56 -13.20
N SER A 163 -2.06 -3.39 -13.24
CA SER A 163 -3.35 -3.07 -13.88
C SER A 163 -4.18 -2.05 -13.08
N MET A 164 -3.85 -1.86 -11.80
CA MET A 164 -4.50 -0.92 -10.90
C MET A 164 -3.60 0.28 -10.54
N ALA A 165 -2.40 0.34 -11.08
CA ALA A 165 -1.45 1.38 -10.73
C ALA A 165 -1.61 2.64 -11.60
N TYR A 166 -1.49 3.80 -10.97
CA TYR A 166 -1.51 5.11 -11.62
C TYR A 166 -0.35 5.21 -12.61
N ARG A 167 -0.65 5.65 -13.83
CA ARG A 167 0.32 5.75 -14.93
C ARG A 167 0.66 7.22 -15.20
N ALA A 168 1.90 7.57 -14.93
CA ALA A 168 2.41 8.91 -15.18
C ALA A 168 3.02 9.03 -16.59
N ASN A 169 2.96 10.26 -17.13
CA ASN A 169 3.62 10.62 -18.39
C ASN A 169 4.93 11.36 -18.16
N SER A 170 5.29 11.63 -16.90
CA SER A 170 6.51 12.34 -16.52
C SER A 170 7.02 11.80 -15.18
N ASN A 171 8.33 11.85 -14.98
CA ASN A 171 8.97 11.50 -13.70
C ASN A 171 8.58 12.48 -12.57
N SER A 172 8.21 13.71 -12.90
CA SER A 172 7.79 14.73 -11.93
C SER A 172 6.40 15.24 -12.29
N ILE A 173 5.51 15.25 -11.32
CA ILE A 173 4.14 15.75 -11.41
C ILE A 173 4.00 16.89 -10.39
N SER A 174 3.63 18.08 -10.87
CA SER A 174 3.36 19.20 -9.99
C SER A 174 2.25 18.83 -8.98
N LYS A 175 2.41 19.27 -7.73
CA LYS A 175 1.39 19.05 -6.66
C LYS A 175 -0.02 19.41 -7.13
N ASN A 176 -0.16 20.40 -8.00
CA ASN A 176 -1.44 20.87 -8.49
C ASN A 176 -2.02 20.06 -9.67
N ASP A 177 -1.25 19.13 -10.24
CA ASP A 177 -1.65 18.39 -11.44
C ASP A 177 -2.09 16.94 -11.15
N TRP A 178 -2.07 16.54 -9.90
CA TRP A 178 -2.56 15.23 -9.49
C TRP A 178 -4.07 15.10 -9.70
N PRO A 179 -4.55 13.94 -10.16
CA PRO A 179 -5.98 13.66 -10.29
C PRO A 179 -6.70 13.68 -8.93
N THR A 180 -8.02 13.77 -8.95
CA THR A 180 -8.82 13.58 -7.74
C THR A 180 -8.85 12.09 -7.34
N LEU A 181 -9.21 11.80 -6.07
CA LEU A 181 -9.41 10.40 -5.67
C LEU A 181 -10.52 9.74 -6.51
N GLN A 182 -11.58 10.50 -6.86
CA GLN A 182 -12.63 10.00 -7.74
C GLN A 182 -12.11 9.64 -9.12
N ASP A 183 -11.22 10.44 -9.70
CA ASP A 183 -10.63 10.14 -11.02
C ASP A 183 -9.77 8.87 -10.97
N LEU A 184 -8.94 8.73 -9.93
CA LEU A 184 -8.13 7.52 -9.71
C LEU A 184 -9.01 6.26 -9.58
N ILE A 185 -10.09 6.36 -8.80
CA ILE A 185 -11.04 5.25 -8.59
C ILE A 185 -11.77 4.91 -9.88
N SER A 186 -12.30 5.92 -10.58
CA SER A 186 -13.09 5.72 -11.79
C SER A 186 -12.27 5.11 -12.94
N GLN A 187 -10.98 5.44 -13.01
CA GLN A 187 -10.04 4.89 -13.99
C GLN A 187 -9.39 3.57 -13.54
N ASN A 188 -9.76 3.05 -12.37
CA ASN A 188 -9.12 1.91 -11.72
C ASN A 188 -7.61 2.07 -11.49
N GLN A 189 -7.13 3.31 -11.35
CA GLN A 189 -5.73 3.65 -11.06
C GLN A 189 -5.55 3.86 -9.55
N ARG A 190 -5.83 2.83 -8.77
CA ARG A 190 -6.02 2.88 -7.32
C ARG A 190 -4.76 2.54 -6.50
N VAL A 191 -3.63 2.35 -7.16
CA VAL A 191 -2.32 2.22 -6.55
C VAL A 191 -1.43 3.34 -7.05
N VAL A 192 -0.86 4.13 -6.14
CA VAL A 192 0.16 5.13 -6.47
C VAL A 192 1.48 4.64 -5.88
N ALA A 193 2.42 4.23 -6.74
CA ALA A 193 3.67 3.64 -6.31
C ALA A 193 4.86 4.57 -6.56
N PHE A 194 5.65 4.77 -5.51
CA PHE A 194 6.90 5.52 -5.56
C PHE A 194 8.08 4.61 -5.22
N LEU A 195 9.20 4.85 -5.87
CA LEU A 195 10.48 4.20 -5.60
C LEU A 195 11.52 5.30 -5.34
N ASP A 196 12.26 5.20 -4.26
CA ASP A 196 13.22 6.24 -3.83
C ASP A 196 14.37 6.42 -4.83
N TYR A 197 14.96 5.33 -5.30
CA TYR A 197 16.05 5.35 -6.27
C TYR A 197 15.79 4.42 -7.45
N LYS A 198 16.35 4.77 -8.63
CA LYS A 198 16.28 4.02 -9.90
C LYS A 198 14.90 3.91 -10.54
N ALA A 199 13.89 4.65 -10.08
CA ALA A 199 12.62 4.75 -10.81
C ALA A 199 12.82 5.49 -12.15
N ASP A 200 12.14 4.99 -13.19
CA ASP A 200 12.08 5.61 -14.50
C ASP A 200 10.73 5.30 -15.17
N VAL A 201 9.88 6.29 -15.32
CA VAL A 201 8.56 6.13 -15.94
C VAL A 201 8.61 5.76 -17.42
N ASN A 202 9.75 5.95 -18.10
CA ASN A 202 9.90 5.46 -19.47
C ASN A 202 10.01 3.94 -19.54
N GLN A 203 10.51 3.30 -18.47
CA GLN A 203 10.60 1.85 -18.35
C GLN A 203 9.36 1.27 -17.64
N ALA A 204 8.86 1.92 -16.59
CA ALA A 204 7.69 1.50 -15.82
C ALA A 204 6.82 2.72 -15.46
N LYS A 205 5.85 3.06 -16.33
CA LYS A 205 4.99 4.25 -16.19
C LYS A 205 4.22 4.34 -14.87
N TYR A 206 4.15 3.27 -14.11
CA TYR A 206 3.38 3.15 -12.87
C TYR A 206 4.27 3.08 -11.62
N ILE A 207 5.59 3.28 -11.74
CA ILE A 207 6.52 3.38 -10.62
C ILE A 207 7.23 4.73 -10.73
N LEU A 208 6.85 5.67 -9.88
CA LEU A 208 7.30 7.05 -9.95
C LEU A 208 8.56 7.26 -9.09
N PRO A 209 9.49 8.14 -9.52
CA PRO A 209 10.59 8.59 -8.66
C PRO A 209 10.05 9.35 -7.45
N GLU A 210 10.32 8.84 -6.26
CA GLU A 210 9.82 9.44 -5.02
C GLU A 210 10.29 10.88 -4.89
N PHE A 211 11.58 11.12 -4.83
CA PHE A 211 12.15 12.43 -4.50
C PHE A 211 12.01 13.49 -5.61
N GLN A 212 11.47 13.11 -6.78
CA GLN A 212 11.02 14.07 -7.78
C GLN A 212 9.59 14.58 -7.51
N ASN A 213 8.78 13.82 -6.75
CA ASN A 213 7.37 14.09 -6.47
C ASN A 213 7.09 14.42 -5.00
N ILE A 214 7.94 13.92 -4.11
CA ILE A 214 7.81 14.03 -2.66
C ILE A 214 9.14 14.54 -2.10
N TRP A 215 9.09 15.34 -1.06
CA TRP A 215 10.21 15.53 -0.16
C TRP A 215 9.84 15.03 1.23
N GLU A 216 10.82 14.61 2.02
CA GLU A 216 10.64 14.10 3.37
C GLU A 216 11.42 14.93 4.38
N ASN A 217 10.89 15.01 5.61
CA ASN A 217 11.65 15.45 6.77
C ASN A 217 12.57 14.32 7.29
N PRO A 218 13.50 14.60 8.24
CA PRO A 218 14.36 13.56 8.79
C PRO A 218 13.58 12.37 9.36
N TYR A 219 14.05 11.15 9.10
CA TYR A 219 13.39 9.91 9.53
C TYR A 219 13.95 9.35 10.85
N ASP A 220 15.19 9.61 11.21
CA ASP A 220 15.82 9.06 12.43
C ASP A 220 15.73 10.04 13.61
N GLN A 221 14.51 10.46 13.94
CA GLN A 221 14.28 11.44 14.98
C GLN A 221 14.13 10.79 16.36
N THR A 222 14.85 11.35 17.36
CA THR A 222 14.83 10.87 18.75
C THR A 222 14.13 11.84 19.70
N SER A 223 13.69 12.99 19.22
CA SER A 223 12.97 14.03 19.97
C SER A 223 11.49 14.02 19.62
N SER A 224 10.64 14.30 20.60
CA SER A 224 9.21 14.55 20.39
C SER A 224 8.89 15.93 19.79
N ASN A 225 9.91 16.78 19.61
CA ASN A 225 9.83 17.99 18.79
C ASN A 225 10.35 17.64 17.38
N PHE A 226 9.47 17.09 16.57
CA PHE A 226 9.81 16.67 15.21
C PHE A 226 10.27 17.85 14.35
N ASN A 227 11.32 17.60 13.58
CA ASN A 227 11.88 18.60 12.67
C ASN A 227 11.15 18.55 11.33
N CYS A 228 10.75 19.71 10.82
CA CYS A 228 10.06 19.84 9.52
C CYS A 228 10.97 20.32 8.39
N THR A 229 12.29 20.37 8.60
CA THR A 229 13.23 20.76 7.56
C THR A 229 13.29 19.67 6.49
N PRO A 230 13.21 20.00 5.19
CA PRO A 230 13.42 19.03 4.14
C PRO A 230 14.78 18.36 4.25
N ASP A 231 14.81 17.02 4.23
CA ASP A 231 16.01 16.19 4.38
C ASP A 231 16.27 15.38 3.09
N ARG A 232 15.27 14.66 2.61
CA ARG A 232 15.38 13.86 1.37
C ARG A 232 14.56 14.48 0.24
N TYR A 233 15.21 14.90 -0.83
CA TYR A 233 14.59 15.45 -2.02
C TYR A 233 15.59 15.58 -3.18
N ILE A 234 15.07 15.72 -4.40
CA ILE A 234 15.86 16.01 -5.60
C ILE A 234 15.29 17.26 -6.27
N HIS A 235 16.14 18.17 -6.76
CA HIS A 235 15.74 19.39 -7.47
C HIS A 235 14.81 20.34 -6.69
N GLY A 236 15.04 20.52 -5.39
CA GLY A 236 14.25 21.39 -4.53
C GLY A 236 12.92 20.79 -4.08
N THR A 237 12.15 21.56 -3.32
CA THR A 237 10.90 21.11 -2.68
C THR A 237 9.65 21.76 -3.27
N GLN A 238 9.82 22.72 -4.18
CA GLN A 238 8.72 23.49 -4.75
C GLN A 238 7.78 22.60 -5.57
N ASN A 239 6.47 22.85 -5.40
CA ASN A 239 5.41 22.14 -6.12
C ASN A 239 5.39 20.62 -5.91
N LYS A 240 5.97 20.13 -4.82
CA LYS A 240 5.95 18.71 -4.43
C LYS A 240 4.97 18.46 -3.29
N MET A 241 4.52 17.23 -3.20
CA MET A 241 3.95 16.67 -1.98
C MET A 241 5.03 16.55 -0.92
N TYR A 242 4.64 16.34 0.34
CA TYR A 242 5.62 16.03 1.36
C TYR A 242 5.12 15.00 2.37
N LEU A 243 6.11 14.31 2.92
CA LEU A 243 5.95 13.30 3.94
C LEU A 243 6.60 13.78 5.24
N ILE A 244 5.89 13.63 6.35
CA ILE A 244 6.48 13.74 7.69
C ILE A 244 6.67 12.35 8.29
N ASN A 245 7.90 12.07 8.70
CA ASN A 245 8.27 10.86 9.43
C ASN A 245 7.90 11.08 10.90
N HIS A 246 6.62 10.81 11.24
CA HIS A 246 6.07 11.01 12.59
C HIS A 246 6.22 9.75 13.43
N PHE A 247 7.43 9.28 13.55
CA PHE A 247 7.81 8.18 14.44
C PHE A 247 9.09 8.56 15.17
N LYS A 248 9.21 8.10 16.40
CA LYS A 248 10.32 8.41 17.27
C LYS A 248 11.15 7.17 17.53
N ASN A 249 12.45 7.31 17.39
CA ASN A 249 13.40 6.26 17.64
C ASN A 249 14.10 6.42 19.00
N SER A 250 14.39 5.31 19.63
CA SER A 250 15.37 5.19 20.70
C SER A 250 16.66 4.56 20.16
N LYS A 251 17.81 4.95 20.68
CA LYS A 251 19.08 4.34 20.31
C LYS A 251 19.33 3.12 21.18
N VAL A 252 19.42 1.96 20.55
CA VAL A 252 19.69 0.68 21.18
C VAL A 252 21.14 0.30 20.89
N ILE A 253 21.81 -0.35 21.84
CA ILE A 253 23.18 -0.89 21.71
C ILE A 253 24.19 0.12 21.14
N SER A 254 24.96 0.74 22.03
CA SER A 254 26.07 1.68 21.70
C SER A 254 25.75 2.79 20.70
N ASN A 255 24.49 3.30 20.69
CA ASN A 255 24.01 4.35 19.79
C ASN A 255 24.14 4.04 18.27
N LYS A 256 24.27 2.78 17.88
CA LYS A 256 24.45 2.36 16.47
C LYS A 256 23.21 1.73 15.85
N ILE A 257 22.30 1.20 16.65
CA ILE A 257 21.05 0.59 16.17
C ILE A 257 19.90 1.46 16.65
N SER A 258 19.12 1.96 15.71
CA SER A 258 17.88 2.67 15.96
C SER A 258 16.72 1.69 16.01
N SER A 259 15.76 1.92 16.90
CA SER A 259 14.55 1.11 17.07
C SER A 259 13.41 2.03 17.47
N PRO A 260 12.15 1.71 17.14
CA PRO A 260 11.01 2.50 17.62
C PRO A 260 11.03 2.70 19.14
N ASP A 261 10.75 3.93 19.58
CA ASP A 261 10.59 4.26 20.99
C ASP A 261 9.22 3.78 21.48
N THR A 262 9.15 2.51 21.83
CA THR A 262 7.89 1.86 22.23
C THR A 262 7.38 2.31 23.60
N ASP A 263 8.24 2.83 24.47
CA ASP A 263 7.84 3.34 25.78
C ASP A 263 6.95 4.59 25.67
N HIS A 264 7.12 5.36 24.60
CA HIS A 264 6.36 6.59 24.34
C HIS A 264 5.47 6.49 23.10
N ILE A 265 5.24 5.29 22.57
CA ILE A 265 4.55 5.12 21.29
C ILE A 265 3.11 5.68 21.32
N LYS A 266 2.39 5.51 22.44
CA LYS A 266 1.03 6.05 22.60
C LYS A 266 1.00 7.57 22.63
N ASP A 267 2.02 8.20 23.22
CA ASP A 267 2.17 9.65 23.22
C ASP A 267 2.53 10.17 21.83
N THR A 268 3.46 9.49 21.14
CA THR A 268 3.84 9.80 19.76
C THR A 268 2.63 9.69 18.83
N ASN A 269 1.86 8.61 18.92
CA ASN A 269 0.67 8.39 18.08
C ASN A 269 -0.58 9.15 18.57
N SER A 270 -0.49 9.96 19.64
CA SER A 270 -1.65 10.72 20.11
C SER A 270 -2.13 11.75 19.09
N VAL A 271 -3.43 12.05 19.11
CA VAL A 271 -4.03 13.09 18.26
C VAL A 271 -3.29 14.42 18.40
N SER A 272 -2.94 14.79 19.65
CA SER A 272 -2.25 16.06 19.93
C SER A 272 -0.85 16.11 19.35
N SER A 273 -0.08 15.01 19.42
CA SER A 273 1.26 14.92 18.87
C SER A 273 1.28 15.05 17.36
N ILE A 274 0.45 14.23 16.67
CA ILE A 274 0.35 14.27 15.21
C ILE A 274 -0.12 15.64 14.70
N LEU A 275 -1.14 16.23 15.34
CA LEU A 275 -1.60 17.57 14.95
C LEU A 275 -0.58 18.66 15.24
N LYS A 276 0.18 18.57 16.35
CA LYS A 276 1.26 19.54 16.67
C LYS A 276 2.30 19.53 15.55
N ASP A 277 2.77 18.36 15.15
CA ASP A 277 3.78 18.20 14.12
C ASP A 277 3.25 18.64 12.74
N ALA A 278 2.11 18.10 12.30
CA ALA A 278 1.51 18.47 11.03
C ALA A 278 1.19 19.97 10.92
N ASN A 279 0.68 20.61 11.98
CA ASN A 279 0.44 22.04 12.03
C ASN A 279 1.74 22.86 12.03
N HIS A 280 2.81 22.35 12.69
CA HIS A 280 4.11 22.99 12.64
C HIS A 280 4.65 23.03 11.20
N CYS A 281 4.61 21.90 10.52
CA CYS A 281 5.00 21.79 9.11
C CYS A 281 4.10 22.62 8.19
N ALA A 282 2.79 22.57 8.39
CA ALA A 282 1.84 23.32 7.56
C ALA A 282 2.06 24.83 7.58
N ARG A 283 2.47 25.39 8.72
CA ARG A 283 2.82 26.83 8.81
C ARG A 283 4.07 27.19 8.00
N GLN A 284 5.02 26.28 7.86
CA GLN A 284 6.24 26.49 7.08
C GLN A 284 6.01 26.27 5.59
N GLN A 285 5.18 25.28 5.24
CA GLN A 285 4.97 24.83 3.86
C GLN A 285 3.71 25.40 3.21
N ASN A 286 2.91 26.17 3.96
CA ASN A 286 1.60 26.71 3.55
C ASN A 286 0.64 25.62 3.02
N ALA A 287 0.75 24.39 3.49
CA ALA A 287 -0.10 23.26 3.18
C ALA A 287 0.11 22.13 4.20
N TYR A 288 -0.90 21.32 4.47
CA TYR A 288 -0.75 20.10 5.27
C TYR A 288 0.10 19.04 4.55
N PRO A 289 0.76 18.13 5.32
CA PRO A 289 1.47 17.00 4.73
C PRO A 289 0.50 16.11 3.94
N THR A 290 0.97 15.62 2.79
CA THR A 290 0.24 14.60 2.04
C THR A 290 0.37 13.24 2.74
N PHE A 291 1.49 13.02 3.42
CA PHE A 291 1.80 11.75 4.06
C PHE A 291 2.28 11.95 5.50
N VAL A 292 1.75 11.14 6.41
CA VAL A 292 2.19 11.06 7.82
C VAL A 292 2.52 9.61 8.11
N LEU A 293 3.77 9.31 8.33
CA LEU A 293 4.28 7.96 8.55
C LEU A 293 4.42 7.68 10.04
N VAL A 294 3.88 6.55 10.52
CA VAL A 294 3.90 6.19 11.95
C VAL A 294 4.34 4.74 12.16
N ASP A 295 4.95 4.49 13.32
CA ASP A 295 5.18 3.15 13.85
C ASP A 295 3.98 2.70 14.69
N TYR A 296 3.72 1.38 14.73
CA TYR A 296 2.71 0.76 15.60
C TYR A 296 1.39 1.55 15.63
N TYR A 297 0.81 1.79 14.46
CA TYR A 297 -0.40 2.62 14.29
C TYR A 297 -1.58 2.21 15.18
N SER A 298 -1.63 0.94 15.61
CA SER A 298 -2.65 0.37 16.50
C SER A 298 -2.59 0.93 17.92
N GLN A 299 -1.40 1.40 18.35
CA GLN A 299 -1.21 1.97 19.66
C GLN A 299 -1.84 3.35 19.78
N GLY A 300 -2.75 3.53 20.74
CA GLY A 300 -3.51 4.77 20.95
C GLY A 300 -4.99 4.70 20.55
N ASN A 301 -5.55 3.48 20.38
CA ASN A 301 -6.99 3.25 20.16
C ASN A 301 -7.57 4.10 19.01
N GLY A 302 -6.95 4.04 17.83
CA GLY A 302 -7.41 4.75 16.65
C GLY A 302 -7.05 6.24 16.63
N SER A 303 -6.19 6.72 17.53
CA SER A 303 -5.78 8.13 17.61
C SER A 303 -5.19 8.65 16.31
N VAL A 304 -4.42 7.83 15.57
CA VAL A 304 -3.83 8.21 14.28
C VAL A 304 -4.91 8.50 13.24
N PHE A 305 -6.02 7.75 13.24
CA PHE A 305 -7.15 7.98 12.33
C PHE A 305 -8.01 9.17 12.77
N LYS A 306 -8.12 9.44 14.08
CA LYS A 306 -8.76 10.66 14.60
C LYS A 306 -7.96 11.91 14.20
N ALA A 307 -6.65 11.83 14.24
CA ALA A 307 -5.77 12.90 13.76
C ALA A 307 -5.92 13.10 12.24
N LEU A 308 -5.90 12.00 11.47
CA LEU A 308 -6.12 12.01 10.01
C LEU A 308 -7.42 12.71 9.62
N ALA A 309 -8.52 12.36 10.28
CA ALA A 309 -9.82 12.97 10.01
C ALA A 309 -9.80 14.49 10.24
N LYS A 310 -9.15 14.94 11.34
CA LYS A 310 -8.99 16.38 11.62
C LYS A 310 -8.12 17.08 10.57
N LEU A 311 -7.02 16.48 10.12
CA LEU A 311 -6.15 17.04 9.08
C LEU A 311 -6.89 17.16 7.74
N ASN A 312 -7.75 16.20 7.44
CA ASN A 312 -8.60 16.24 6.26
C ASN A 312 -9.90 17.02 6.44
N GLY A 313 -10.23 17.51 7.64
CA GLY A 313 -11.47 18.23 7.90
C GLY A 313 -12.72 17.38 7.63
N VAL A 314 -12.68 16.09 7.98
CA VAL A 314 -13.78 15.14 7.87
C VAL A 314 -14.16 14.61 9.24
N THR A 315 -15.40 14.08 9.38
CA THR A 315 -15.87 13.53 10.65
C THR A 315 -15.34 12.11 10.83
N TYR A 316 -14.64 11.86 11.93
CA TYR A 316 -14.18 10.51 12.30
C TYR A 316 -15.37 9.71 12.88
N GLU A 317 -15.57 8.52 12.37
CA GLU A 317 -16.47 7.53 12.95
C GLU A 317 -15.63 6.55 13.79
N ASP A 318 -15.87 6.52 15.10
CA ASP A 318 -15.15 5.60 16.01
C ASP A 318 -15.45 4.15 15.61
N LYS A 319 -14.39 3.38 15.42
CA LYS A 319 -14.47 1.94 15.17
C LYS A 319 -13.36 1.24 15.94
N GLU A 320 -13.63 0.02 16.37
CA GLU A 320 -12.60 -0.86 16.89
C GLU A 320 -11.64 -1.27 15.77
N LEU A 321 -10.34 -1.27 16.06
CA LEU A 321 -9.33 -1.69 15.11
C LEU A 321 -9.24 -3.21 15.04
N ASN A 322 -9.16 -3.77 13.85
CA ASN A 322 -8.94 -5.20 13.65
C ASN A 322 -7.59 -5.65 14.25
N ALA A 323 -6.60 -4.76 14.28
CA ALA A 323 -5.31 -5.02 14.93
C ALA A 323 -5.45 -5.37 16.43
N ASN A 324 -6.43 -4.81 17.13
CA ASN A 324 -6.65 -5.10 18.55
C ASN A 324 -7.28 -6.49 18.74
N GLN A 325 -8.13 -6.93 17.80
CA GLN A 325 -8.81 -8.25 17.87
C GLN A 325 -7.84 -9.40 17.59
N THR A 326 -6.83 -9.20 16.75
CA THR A 326 -5.82 -10.23 16.45
C THR A 326 -4.90 -10.53 17.64
N GLN A 327 -4.67 -9.56 18.51
CA GLN A 327 -3.84 -9.76 19.72
C GLN A 327 -4.55 -10.64 20.77
N ASP A 328 -5.87 -10.53 20.87
CA ASP A 328 -6.67 -11.35 21.82
C ASP A 328 -6.86 -12.80 21.32
N GLY A 329 -6.82 -13.01 19.99
CA GLY A 329 -6.96 -14.33 19.37
C GLY A 329 -5.73 -15.24 19.52
N ASP A 330 -4.53 -14.69 19.50
CA ASP A 330 -3.28 -15.46 19.68
C ASP A 330 -3.06 -15.96 21.14
N ALA A 331 -3.76 -15.38 22.09
CA ALA A 331 -3.76 -15.87 23.49
C ALA A 331 -4.61 -17.13 23.68
N ALA A 332 -5.46 -17.51 22.72
CA ALA A 332 -6.40 -18.63 22.80
C ALA A 332 -5.96 -19.90 22.04
N VAL A 333 -4.85 -19.88 21.31
CA VAL A 333 -4.30 -21.09 20.69
C VAL A 333 -3.38 -21.78 21.70
N GLY A 334 -3.99 -22.56 22.58
CA GLY A 334 -3.29 -23.54 23.40
C GLY A 334 -2.51 -24.54 22.51
N PRO A 335 -1.45 -25.19 23.02
CA PRO A 335 -0.61 -26.06 22.25
C PRO A 335 -1.45 -27.12 21.54
N LEU A 336 -1.33 -27.20 20.21
CA LEU A 336 -1.87 -28.29 19.43
C LEU A 336 -1.31 -29.61 20.00
N HIS A 337 -2.13 -30.36 20.76
CA HIS A 337 -1.85 -31.74 21.07
C HIS A 337 -1.87 -32.54 19.77
N VAL A 338 -0.68 -32.72 19.17
CA VAL A 338 -0.49 -33.71 18.12
C VAL A 338 -0.52 -35.07 18.80
N SER A 339 -1.69 -35.71 18.80
CA SER A 339 -1.83 -37.12 19.16
C SER A 339 -1.13 -37.95 18.10
N LEU A 340 0.09 -38.38 18.36
CA LEU A 340 0.71 -39.45 17.59
C LEU A 340 -0.07 -40.75 17.84
N PRO A 341 -0.53 -41.48 16.81
CA PRO A 341 -1.05 -42.81 16.99
C PRO A 341 0.10 -43.75 17.41
N ILE A 342 -0.02 -44.35 18.60
CA ILE A 342 0.88 -45.41 19.07
C ILE A 342 0.60 -46.65 18.20
N LEU A 343 1.47 -46.91 17.24
CA LEU A 343 1.53 -48.18 16.56
C LEU A 343 2.14 -49.22 17.50
N LEU A 344 1.28 -50.02 18.16
CA LEU A 344 1.70 -51.27 18.84
C LEU A 344 2.09 -52.30 17.76
N GLY A 345 3.39 -52.33 17.45
CA GLY A 345 4.00 -53.41 16.68
C GLY A 345 4.20 -54.62 17.56
N ALA A 346 3.42 -55.67 17.30
CA ALA A 346 3.62 -56.98 17.88
C ALA A 346 4.99 -57.55 17.45
N MET A 347 5.93 -57.67 18.38
CA MET A 347 7.14 -58.49 18.20
C MET A 347 6.78 -59.96 18.39
N MET A 348 6.64 -60.68 17.30
CA MET A 348 6.74 -62.15 17.33
C MET A 348 8.21 -62.55 17.50
N GLY A 349 8.52 -63.12 18.61
CA GLY A 349 9.80 -63.75 18.86
C GLY A 349 10.02 -64.97 17.96
N VAL A 350 11.13 -65.00 17.23
CA VAL A 350 11.67 -66.21 16.62
C VAL A 350 12.88 -66.62 17.47
N THR A 351 12.71 -67.64 18.26
CA THR A 351 13.76 -68.41 18.94
C THR A 351 14.41 -69.37 17.95
N THR A 352 15.62 -69.10 17.51
CA THR A 352 16.46 -70.09 16.81
C THR A 352 17.41 -70.70 17.81
N ALA A 353 17.21 -71.98 18.08
CA ALA A 353 18.12 -72.81 18.81
C ALA A 353 19.32 -73.14 17.93
N ILE A 354 20.53 -72.89 18.39
CA ILE A 354 21.77 -73.43 17.83
C ILE A 354 22.26 -74.51 18.77
N LEU A 355 22.27 -75.77 18.31
CA LEU A 355 23.01 -76.90 18.86
C LEU A 355 24.41 -76.98 18.24
N ILE A 356 25.38 -77.24 19.09
CA ILE A 356 26.76 -77.63 18.97
C ILE A 356 27.74 -76.45 18.84
#